data_9aeed655a67cfe49ecb9263a563c7202
#
_entry.id   9aeed655a67cfe49ecb9263a563c7202
#
_cell.length_a   1.000
_cell.length_b   1.000
_cell.length_c   1.000
_cell.angle_alpha   90.00
_cell.angle_beta   90.00
_cell.angle_gamma   90.00
#
_symmetry.space_group_name_H-M   'P 1'
#
loop_
_entity.id
_entity.type
_entity.pdbx_description
1 polymer ?
#
loop_
_entity_poly.entity_id
_entity_poly.type
_entity_poly.pdbx_seq_one_letter_code
_entity_poly.pdbx_strand_id
1 'polypeptide(L)'
;MIRSVIDDDVRRLKRVRNPGPAGTAAKAAKAAKAGEDTFLGPLETAVMDRLWQRRTATVREVVEDLGRSRSLAYTTVMTIMTRLHAKGLLSRDRDGKTYVYRPAFTRDEHRARLSRDIVRGLVDEFGDVALAHFTVELNSVDATHRASLRRLAEKEQR
;
A
#
# COMPACT_ATOMS: atom_id res chain seq x y z
N MET A 1 -17.45 36.02 3.86
CA MET A 1 -18.71 35.33 3.54
C MET A 1 -18.57 33.82 3.16
N ILE A 2 -17.38 33.25 3.16
CA ILE A 2 -17.14 31.82 2.76
C ILE A 2 -17.21 30.84 3.95
N ARG A 3 -17.07 31.32 5.20
CA ARG A 3 -17.12 30.47 6.42
C ARG A 3 -18.51 29.91 6.78
N SER A 4 -19.60 30.54 6.30
CA SER A 4 -20.96 30.12 6.67
C SER A 4 -21.48 28.94 5.86
N VAL A 5 -20.99 28.72 4.64
CA VAL A 5 -21.47 27.65 3.74
C VAL A 5 -20.88 26.29 4.14
N ILE A 6 -19.65 26.27 4.65
CA ILE A 6 -18.97 25.03 5.06
C ILE A 6 -19.54 24.48 6.37
N ASP A 7 -20.02 25.35 7.28
CA ASP A 7 -20.56 24.92 8.58
C ASP A 7 -21.96 24.28 8.46
N ASP A 8 -22.73 24.66 7.45
CA ASP A 8 -24.05 24.07 7.19
C ASP A 8 -23.96 22.70 6.52
N ASP A 9 -23.01 22.51 5.61
CA ASP A 9 -22.78 21.21 4.98
C ASP A 9 -22.21 20.17 5.97
N VAL A 10 -21.32 20.57 6.88
CA VAL A 10 -20.80 19.69 7.94
C VAL A 10 -21.93 19.26 8.91
N ARG A 11 -22.94 20.10 9.17
CA ARG A 11 -24.10 19.73 9.98
C ARG A 11 -25.08 18.80 9.27
N ARG A 12 -25.17 18.86 7.95
CA ARG A 12 -25.99 17.98 7.12
C ARG A 12 -25.41 16.56 7.02
N LEU A 13 -24.07 16.42 7.02
CA LEU A 13 -23.34 15.15 7.04
C LEU A 13 -23.51 14.35 8.36
N LYS A 14 -23.86 15.01 9.47
CA LYS A 14 -24.16 14.35 10.78
C LYS A 14 -25.47 13.56 10.80
N ARG A 15 -26.29 13.59 9.76
CA ARG A 15 -27.55 12.80 9.66
C ARG A 15 -27.45 11.51 8.85
N VAL A 16 -26.26 11.11 8.40
CA VAL A 16 -26.09 9.80 7.79
C VAL A 16 -26.21 8.74 8.90
N ARG A 17 -27.21 7.88 8.77
CA ARG A 17 -27.58 6.77 9.67
C ARG A 17 -26.31 5.99 10.07
N ASN A 18 -25.98 6.06 11.33
CA ASN A 18 -24.94 5.27 11.95
C ASN A 18 -25.39 3.79 11.90
N PRO A 19 -24.73 2.88 11.16
CA PRO A 19 -25.00 1.45 11.29
C PRO A 19 -24.58 1.02 12.69
N GLY A 20 -25.44 0.26 13.39
CA GLY A 20 -25.26 -0.12 14.79
C GLY A 20 -23.94 -0.82 15.08
N PRO A 21 -23.51 -0.89 16.35
CA PRO A 21 -22.14 -1.22 16.78
C PRO A 21 -21.63 -2.62 16.43
N ALA A 22 -22.49 -3.54 16.06
CA ALA A 22 -22.10 -4.92 15.72
C ALA A 22 -21.58 -5.09 14.26
N GLY A 23 -22.01 -4.23 13.33
CA GLY A 23 -21.53 -4.26 11.93
C GLY A 23 -20.18 -3.56 11.73
N THR A 24 -19.89 -2.57 12.57
CA THR A 24 -18.67 -1.76 12.46
C THR A 24 -17.42 -2.50 12.95
N ALA A 25 -17.52 -3.33 14.00
CA ALA A 25 -16.38 -4.06 14.54
C ALA A 25 -15.85 -5.14 13.57
N ALA A 26 -16.74 -5.90 12.92
CA ALA A 26 -16.36 -6.91 11.94
C ALA A 26 -15.77 -6.28 10.66
N LYS A 27 -16.32 -5.14 10.24
CA LYS A 27 -15.86 -4.40 9.06
C LYS A 27 -14.54 -3.68 9.33
N ALA A 28 -14.36 -3.09 10.52
CA ALA A 28 -13.11 -2.50 10.97
C ALA A 28 -12.00 -3.56 11.15
N ALA A 29 -12.30 -4.74 11.66
CA ALA A 29 -11.36 -5.86 11.76
C ALA A 29 -10.93 -6.36 10.37
N LYS A 30 -11.85 -6.38 9.38
CA LYS A 30 -11.55 -6.75 7.99
C LYS A 30 -10.71 -5.68 7.30
N ALA A 31 -10.98 -4.40 7.55
CA ALA A 31 -10.19 -3.27 7.02
C ALA A 31 -8.78 -3.21 7.65
N ALA A 32 -8.66 -3.44 8.96
CA ALA A 32 -7.37 -3.55 9.66
C ALA A 32 -6.53 -4.71 9.11
N LYS A 33 -7.16 -5.88 8.90
CA LYS A 33 -6.48 -7.04 8.31
C LYS A 33 -6.10 -6.84 6.83
N ALA A 34 -6.93 -6.14 6.06
CA ALA A 34 -6.59 -5.72 4.71
C ALA A 34 -5.43 -4.71 4.70
N GLY A 35 -5.34 -3.83 5.70
CA GLY A 35 -4.23 -2.91 5.89
C GLY A 35 -2.91 -3.62 6.25
N GLU A 36 -2.95 -4.64 7.10
CA GLU A 36 -1.77 -5.45 7.45
C GLU A 36 -1.25 -6.26 6.25
N ASP A 37 -2.13 -6.76 5.38
CA ASP A 37 -1.74 -7.47 4.15
C ASP A 37 -1.30 -6.52 3.01
N THR A 38 -1.64 -5.24 3.10
CA THR A 38 -1.35 -4.23 2.07
C THR A 38 0.06 -3.68 2.21
N PHE A 39 0.56 -3.50 3.44
CA PHE A 39 1.92 -3.04 3.70
C PHE A 39 2.88 -4.21 3.85
N LEU A 40 4.07 -4.05 3.26
CA LEU A 40 5.17 -4.98 3.49
C LEU A 40 5.68 -4.80 4.92
N GLY A 41 5.81 -5.91 5.65
CA GLY A 41 6.52 -5.92 6.92
C GLY A 41 8.02 -5.57 6.75
N PRO A 42 8.74 -5.24 7.83
CA PRO A 42 10.15 -4.82 7.73
C PRO A 42 11.05 -5.84 7.04
N LEU A 43 10.76 -7.11 7.18
CA LEU A 43 11.55 -8.18 6.59
C LEU A 43 11.13 -8.45 5.13
N GLU A 44 9.84 -8.36 4.80
CA GLU A 44 9.33 -8.41 3.43
C GLU A 44 9.92 -7.24 2.60
N THR A 45 9.96 -6.05 3.18
CA THR A 45 10.59 -4.86 2.55
C THR A 45 12.06 -5.10 2.27
N ALA A 46 12.82 -5.64 3.22
CA ALA A 46 14.24 -5.92 3.03
C ALA A 46 14.48 -6.94 1.91
N VAL A 47 13.66 -7.99 1.83
CA VAL A 47 13.71 -8.99 0.75
C VAL A 47 13.37 -8.35 -0.60
N MET A 48 12.30 -7.57 -0.68
CA MET A 48 11.91 -6.88 -1.93
C MET A 48 12.95 -5.88 -2.39
N ASP A 49 13.58 -5.13 -1.47
CA ASP A 49 14.65 -4.19 -1.81
C ASP A 49 15.84 -4.89 -2.48
N ARG A 50 16.22 -6.08 -2.01
CA ARG A 50 17.28 -6.87 -2.66
C ARG A 50 16.86 -7.35 -4.05
N LEU A 51 15.63 -7.83 -4.18
CA LEU A 51 15.12 -8.29 -5.47
C LEU A 51 14.98 -7.13 -6.48
N TRP A 52 14.55 -5.94 -6.07
CA TRP A 52 14.52 -4.78 -6.96
C TRP A 52 15.93 -4.35 -7.43
N GLN A 53 16.93 -4.46 -6.55
CA GLN A 53 18.34 -4.16 -6.89
C GLN A 53 18.93 -5.20 -7.86
N ARG A 54 18.69 -6.49 -7.61
CA ARG A 54 19.25 -7.59 -8.39
C ARG A 54 18.45 -7.93 -9.65
N ARG A 55 17.17 -7.56 -9.69
CA ARG A 55 16.17 -7.95 -10.71
C ARG A 55 15.76 -9.42 -10.65
N THR A 56 16.70 -10.33 -10.38
CA THR A 56 16.47 -11.77 -10.19
C THR A 56 17.34 -12.27 -9.05
N ALA A 57 16.82 -13.19 -8.23
CA ALA A 57 17.62 -13.89 -7.23
C ALA A 57 16.99 -15.21 -6.81
N THR A 58 17.82 -16.15 -6.37
CA THR A 58 17.45 -17.33 -5.61
C THR A 58 17.29 -16.99 -4.14
N VAL A 59 16.66 -17.87 -3.36
CA VAL A 59 16.56 -17.71 -1.90
C VAL A 59 17.95 -17.60 -1.27
N ARG A 60 18.93 -18.41 -1.74
CA ARG A 60 20.29 -18.43 -1.23
C ARG A 60 20.98 -17.08 -1.39
N GLU A 61 20.89 -16.49 -2.57
CA GLU A 61 21.49 -15.18 -2.87
C GLU A 61 20.88 -14.07 -1.99
N VAL A 62 19.57 -14.10 -1.77
CA VAL A 62 18.91 -13.14 -0.87
C VAL A 62 19.35 -13.33 0.57
N VAL A 63 19.53 -14.58 1.04
CA VAL A 63 20.07 -14.88 2.38
C VAL A 63 21.48 -14.33 2.52
N GLU A 64 22.35 -14.54 1.53
CA GLU A 64 23.73 -14.06 1.54
C GLU A 64 23.79 -12.52 1.58
N ASP A 65 22.96 -11.85 0.81
CA ASP A 65 22.89 -10.38 0.79
C ASP A 65 22.36 -9.79 2.10
N LEU A 66 21.36 -10.42 2.71
CA LEU A 66 20.79 -9.98 3.97
C LEU A 66 21.64 -10.40 5.17
N GLY A 67 22.39 -11.51 5.05
CA GLY A 67 23.27 -12.03 6.09
C GLY A 67 24.42 -11.09 6.46
N ARG A 68 24.77 -10.16 5.57
CA ARG A 68 25.76 -9.11 5.86
C ARG A 68 25.25 -8.07 6.88
N SER A 69 23.94 -7.93 7.01
CA SER A 69 23.31 -6.96 7.92
C SER A 69 22.42 -7.60 8.99
N ARG A 70 21.95 -8.83 8.76
CA ARG A 70 21.06 -9.57 9.67
C ARG A 70 21.31 -11.07 9.52
N SER A 71 21.55 -11.79 10.63
CA SER A 71 21.62 -13.24 10.59
C SER A 71 20.20 -13.82 10.42
N LEU A 72 19.81 -14.13 9.18
CA LEU A 72 18.52 -14.71 8.85
C LEU A 72 18.66 -16.17 8.42
N ALA A 73 17.81 -17.05 8.97
CA ALA A 73 17.76 -18.44 8.54
C ALA A 73 17.23 -18.54 7.09
N TYR A 74 17.78 -19.47 6.32
CA TYR A 74 17.34 -19.78 4.97
C TYR A 74 15.83 -20.04 4.87
N THR A 75 15.28 -20.81 5.82
CA THR A 75 13.85 -21.13 5.90
C THR A 75 12.97 -19.89 6.08
N THR A 76 13.45 -18.90 6.83
CA THR A 76 12.74 -17.63 7.03
C THR A 76 12.62 -16.86 5.72
N VAL A 77 13.72 -16.68 5.00
CA VAL A 77 13.73 -15.97 3.71
C VAL A 77 12.90 -16.74 2.67
N MET A 78 13.02 -18.08 2.64
CA MET A 78 12.22 -18.93 1.76
C MET A 78 10.71 -18.74 2.00
N THR A 79 10.29 -18.74 3.27
CA THR A 79 8.88 -18.52 3.65
C THR A 79 8.39 -17.16 3.20
N ILE A 80 9.20 -16.10 3.40
CA ILE A 80 8.87 -14.73 2.96
C ILE A 80 8.73 -14.66 1.45
N MET A 81 9.70 -15.18 0.69
CA MET A 81 9.67 -15.15 -0.77
C MET A 81 8.49 -15.95 -1.34
N THR A 82 8.11 -17.06 -0.70
CA THR A 82 6.93 -17.83 -1.06
C THR A 82 5.64 -17.05 -0.79
N ARG A 83 5.55 -16.33 0.33
CA ARG A 83 4.40 -15.45 0.63
C ARG A 83 4.29 -14.28 -0.34
N LEU A 84 5.41 -13.62 -0.65
CA LEU A 84 5.46 -12.53 -1.62
C LEU A 84 5.04 -13.01 -3.03
N HIS A 85 5.42 -14.23 -3.41
CA HIS A 85 4.94 -14.85 -4.64
C HIS A 85 3.43 -15.12 -4.58
N ALA A 86 2.90 -15.66 -3.48
CA ALA A 86 1.47 -15.88 -3.31
C ALA A 86 0.64 -14.58 -3.32
N LYS A 87 1.21 -13.47 -2.83
CA LYS A 87 0.66 -12.11 -2.91
C LYS A 87 0.78 -11.49 -4.32
N GLY A 88 1.40 -12.16 -5.30
CA GLY A 88 1.61 -11.64 -6.66
C GLY A 88 2.67 -10.55 -6.77
N LEU A 89 3.50 -10.33 -5.74
CA LEU A 89 4.59 -9.36 -5.74
C LEU A 89 5.87 -9.90 -6.37
N LEU A 90 6.00 -11.23 -6.41
CA LEU A 90 7.09 -11.93 -7.07
C LEU A 90 6.52 -12.92 -8.10
N SER A 91 7.19 -13.06 -9.22
CA SER A 91 7.12 -14.23 -10.09
C SER A 91 8.30 -15.16 -9.78
N ARG A 92 8.18 -16.43 -10.15
CA ARG A 92 9.27 -17.39 -10.03
C ARG A 92 9.31 -18.33 -11.22
N ASP A 93 10.52 -18.66 -11.65
CA ASP A 93 10.77 -19.70 -12.64
C ASP A 93 11.63 -20.80 -12.01
N ARG A 94 11.46 -22.01 -12.51
CA ARG A 94 12.26 -23.15 -12.05
C ARG A 94 13.55 -23.22 -12.87
N ASP A 95 14.68 -23.19 -12.17
CA ASP A 95 16.00 -23.43 -12.75
C ASP A 95 16.62 -24.67 -12.09
N GLY A 96 16.53 -25.81 -12.78
CA GLY A 96 16.94 -27.11 -12.27
C GLY A 96 16.15 -27.51 -11.00
N LYS A 97 16.85 -27.58 -9.86
CA LYS A 97 16.28 -27.89 -8.54
C LYS A 97 15.92 -26.64 -7.72
N THR A 98 16.18 -25.44 -8.25
CA THR A 98 16.05 -24.17 -7.54
C THR A 98 14.97 -23.30 -8.20
N TYR A 99 14.36 -22.40 -7.45
CA TYR A 99 13.51 -21.34 -7.98
C TYR A 99 14.30 -20.03 -8.05
N VAL A 100 14.19 -19.35 -9.17
CA VAL A 100 14.66 -17.98 -9.38
C VAL A 100 13.47 -17.04 -9.32
N TYR A 101 13.52 -16.08 -8.42
CA TYR A 101 12.45 -15.13 -8.18
C TYR A 101 12.76 -13.79 -8.85
N ARG A 102 11.70 -13.11 -9.31
CA ARG A 102 11.76 -11.76 -9.90
C ARG A 102 10.65 -10.90 -9.31
N PRO A 103 10.88 -9.59 -9.09
CA PRO A 103 9.79 -8.67 -8.80
C PRO A 103 8.78 -8.68 -9.95
N ALA A 104 7.49 -8.78 -9.64
CA ALA A 104 6.41 -8.67 -10.62
C ALA A 104 6.24 -7.21 -11.10
N PHE A 105 6.68 -6.25 -10.30
CA PHE A 105 6.60 -4.81 -10.56
C PHE A 105 7.90 -4.13 -10.15
N THR A 106 8.24 -3.02 -10.79
CA THR A 106 9.28 -2.11 -10.32
C THR A 106 8.88 -1.52 -8.94
N ARG A 107 9.86 -0.95 -8.23
CA ARG A 107 9.60 -0.29 -6.95
C ARG A 107 8.55 0.83 -7.07
N ASP A 108 8.63 1.63 -8.13
CA ASP A 108 7.72 2.76 -8.34
C ASP A 108 6.32 2.28 -8.72
N GLU A 109 6.20 1.28 -9.57
CA GLU A 109 4.90 0.64 -9.89
C GLU A 109 4.25 0.03 -8.65
N HIS A 110 5.05 -0.65 -7.79
CA HIS A 110 4.54 -1.19 -6.53
C HIS A 110 4.01 -0.07 -5.61
N ARG A 111 4.77 1.02 -5.46
CA ARG A 111 4.35 2.19 -4.67
C ARG A 111 3.06 2.82 -5.21
N ALA A 112 2.97 2.99 -6.53
CA ALA A 112 1.79 3.57 -7.17
C ALA A 112 0.56 2.69 -6.98
N ARG A 113 0.69 1.36 -7.13
CA ARG A 113 -0.38 0.39 -6.87
C ARG A 113 -0.84 0.44 -5.43
N LEU A 114 0.12 0.35 -4.48
CA LEU A 114 -0.14 0.40 -3.05
C LEU A 114 -0.89 1.68 -2.67
N SER A 115 -0.42 2.84 -3.14
CA SER A 115 -1.07 4.13 -2.90
C SER A 115 -2.51 4.15 -3.41
N ARG A 116 -2.73 3.65 -4.63
CA ARG A 116 -4.07 3.57 -5.24
C ARG A 116 -5.00 2.67 -4.44
N ASP A 117 -4.52 1.50 -4.01
CA ASP A 117 -5.32 0.53 -3.26
C ASP A 117 -5.69 1.08 -1.87
N ILE A 118 -4.77 1.79 -1.21
CA ILE A 118 -5.03 2.47 0.07
C ILE A 118 -6.10 3.55 -0.09
N VAL A 119 -5.93 4.45 -1.07
CA VAL A 119 -6.89 5.53 -1.32
C VAL A 119 -8.27 4.95 -1.63
N ARG A 120 -8.34 3.93 -2.50
CA ARG A 120 -9.59 3.25 -2.83
C ARG A 120 -10.22 2.62 -1.59
N GLY A 121 -9.43 1.88 -0.79
CA GLY A 121 -9.91 1.26 0.45
C GLY A 121 -10.45 2.29 1.46
N LEU A 122 -9.81 3.45 1.57
CA LEU A 122 -10.30 4.55 2.42
C LEU A 122 -11.64 5.11 1.90
N VAL A 123 -11.77 5.31 0.59
CA VAL A 123 -13.03 5.79 0.00
C VAL A 123 -14.14 4.74 0.13
N ASP A 124 -13.84 3.47 -0.10
CA ASP A 124 -14.82 2.37 0.02
C ASP A 124 -15.32 2.21 1.46
N GLU A 125 -14.45 2.42 2.46
CA GLU A 125 -14.81 2.26 3.88
C GLU A 125 -15.48 3.50 4.47
N PHE A 126 -14.98 4.70 4.15
CA PHE A 126 -15.37 5.96 4.78
C PHE A 126 -16.15 6.91 3.86
N GLY A 127 -16.27 6.60 2.55
CA GLY A 127 -17.01 7.39 1.58
C GLY A 127 -16.61 8.86 1.55
N ASP A 128 -17.62 9.74 1.57
CA ASP A 128 -17.43 11.19 1.48
C ASP A 128 -16.60 11.79 2.63
N VAL A 129 -16.56 11.12 3.79
CA VAL A 129 -15.75 11.56 4.92
C VAL A 129 -14.25 11.49 4.58
N ALA A 130 -13.79 10.42 3.91
CA ALA A 130 -12.42 10.32 3.44
C ALA A 130 -12.09 11.42 2.42
N LEU A 131 -12.99 11.67 1.47
CA LEU A 131 -12.83 12.71 0.45
C LEU A 131 -12.78 14.11 1.06
N ALA A 132 -13.61 14.38 2.08
CA ALA A 132 -13.58 15.65 2.81
C ALA A 132 -12.24 15.87 3.52
N HIS A 133 -11.69 14.86 4.19
CA HIS A 133 -10.36 14.94 4.81
C HIS A 133 -9.26 15.16 3.78
N PHE A 134 -9.26 14.45 2.64
CA PHE A 134 -8.31 14.70 1.56
C PHE A 134 -8.38 16.14 1.04
N THR A 135 -9.61 16.69 0.94
CA THR A 135 -9.79 18.08 0.50
C THR A 135 -9.20 19.08 1.49
N VAL A 136 -9.36 18.84 2.79
CA VAL A 136 -8.76 19.67 3.85
C VAL A 136 -7.22 19.63 3.75
N GLU A 137 -6.65 18.43 3.63
CA GLU A 137 -5.19 18.26 3.49
C GLU A 137 -4.66 18.94 2.21
N LEU A 138 -5.35 18.77 1.07
CA LEU A 138 -4.98 19.43 -0.18
C LEU A 138 -5.02 20.96 -0.08
N ASN A 139 -5.92 21.54 0.72
CA ASN A 139 -6.02 22.98 0.93
C ASN A 139 -4.91 23.52 1.85
N SER A 140 -4.34 22.68 2.72
CA SER A 140 -3.20 23.04 3.57
C SER A 140 -1.87 23.11 2.81
N VAL A 141 -1.79 22.51 1.63
CA VAL A 141 -0.59 22.47 0.79
C VAL A 141 -0.40 23.79 0.05
N ASP A 142 0.85 24.26 -0.08
CA ASP A 142 1.17 25.47 -0.85
C ASP A 142 0.80 25.36 -2.34
N ALA A 143 0.70 26.51 -3.01
CA ALA A 143 0.23 26.58 -4.39
C ALA A 143 1.13 25.81 -5.38
N THR A 144 2.45 25.82 -5.15
CA THR A 144 3.42 25.15 -6.02
C THR A 144 3.28 23.65 -5.92
N HIS A 145 3.19 23.13 -4.70
CA HIS A 145 2.99 21.70 -4.46
C HIS A 145 1.63 21.23 -4.99
N ARG A 146 0.57 22.02 -4.81
CA ARG A 146 -0.77 21.74 -5.34
C ARG A 146 -0.79 21.65 -6.87
N ALA A 147 -0.05 22.52 -7.56
CA ALA A 147 0.11 22.44 -9.02
C ALA A 147 0.83 21.14 -9.46
N SER A 148 1.84 20.72 -8.69
CA SER A 148 2.54 19.44 -8.93
C SER A 148 1.62 18.23 -8.73
N LEU A 149 0.81 18.23 -7.69
CA LEU A 149 -0.18 17.16 -7.43
C LEU A 149 -1.20 17.04 -8.56
N ARG A 150 -1.70 18.17 -9.10
CA ARG A 150 -2.62 18.14 -10.26
C ARG A 150 -1.98 17.50 -11.48
N ARG A 151 -0.72 17.84 -11.81
CA ARG A 151 0.00 17.21 -12.93
C ARG A 151 0.18 15.71 -12.75
N LEU A 152 0.45 15.26 -11.51
CA LEU A 152 0.55 13.84 -11.19
C LEU A 152 -0.80 13.13 -11.39
N ALA A 153 -1.90 13.73 -10.91
CA ALA A 153 -3.24 13.18 -11.10
C ALA A 153 -3.64 13.05 -12.58
N GLU A 154 -3.32 14.06 -13.40
CA GLU A 154 -3.55 14.02 -14.85
C GLU A 154 -2.76 12.91 -15.56
N LYS A 155 -1.55 12.61 -15.08
CA LYS A 155 -0.70 11.52 -15.61
C LYS A 155 -1.27 10.14 -15.27
N GLU A 156 -1.87 9.99 -14.09
CA GLU A 156 -2.47 8.71 -13.65
C GLU A 156 -3.80 8.38 -14.36
N GLN A 157 -4.46 9.37 -14.99
CA GLN A 157 -5.71 9.18 -15.74
C GLN A 157 -5.51 8.76 -17.19
N ARG A 158 -4.28 8.75 -17.71
CA ARG A 158 -3.92 8.35 -19.09
C ARG A 158 -3.50 6.90 -19.16
#